data_1da74f9887d0733971eced01d323cf59
#
_entry.id   1da74f9887d0733971eced01d323cf59
#
_cell.length_a   1.000
_cell.length_b   1.000
_cell.length_c   1.000
_cell.angle_alpha   90.00
_cell.angle_beta   90.00
_cell.angle_gamma   90.00
#
_symmetry.space_group_name_H-M   'P 1'
#
loop_
_entity.id
_entity.type
_entity.pdbx_description
1 polymer ?
#
loop_
_entity_poly.entity_id
_entity_poly.type
_entity_poly.pdbx_seq_one_letter_code
_entity_poly.pdbx_strand_id
1 'polypeptide(L)'
;MIKSIEGNFDHPEVNELLTKHFIELRAASPEGSAHVLDIPGLKVSSIKFWSLWKNDKLLGCGVLKFLNDDHGEFKSIRVHDNFRKSNNGIKVIEHLIDQAKKLNIKRISIETGAGRFFEPARKLFKNCNFELCKPFAHYKEDPNSIYLTKLINNDNN
;
A
#
# COMPACT_ATOMS: atom_id res chain seq x y z
N MET A 1 14.09 -15.01 0.82
CA MET A 1 13.51 -14.38 2.01
C MET A 1 13.35 -12.88 1.77
N ILE A 2 12.20 -12.35 2.13
CA ILE A 2 11.94 -10.93 1.97
C ILE A 2 12.36 -10.20 3.24
N LYS A 3 13.06 -9.09 3.06
CA LYS A 3 13.54 -8.24 4.14
C LYS A 3 12.91 -6.87 4.00
N SER A 4 12.43 -6.29 5.08
CA SER A 4 11.87 -4.94 5.08
C SER A 4 12.82 -3.97 5.77
N ILE A 5 12.89 -2.77 5.24
CA ILE A 5 13.66 -1.68 5.85
C ILE A 5 12.71 -0.50 6.01
N GLU A 6 12.56 -0.03 7.23
CA GLU A 6 11.69 1.10 7.51
C GLU A 6 12.38 2.41 7.15
N GLY A 7 11.65 3.30 6.48
CA GLY A 7 12.09 4.67 6.26
C GLY A 7 13.03 4.92 5.10
N ASN A 8 13.71 4.05 4.59
CA ASN A 8 14.78 4.02 3.58
C ASN A 8 14.62 4.96 2.37
N PHE A 9 14.16 6.20 2.59
CA PHE A 9 13.82 7.14 1.51
C PHE A 9 15.01 7.63 0.72
N ASP A 10 16.20 7.65 1.33
CA ASP A 10 17.39 8.19 0.69
C ASP A 10 18.09 7.18 -0.23
N HIS A 11 17.65 5.93 -0.20
CA HIS A 11 18.21 4.94 -1.11
C HIS A 11 17.77 5.28 -2.54
N PRO A 12 18.70 5.38 -3.50
CA PRO A 12 18.34 5.82 -4.86
C PRO A 12 17.25 5.00 -5.52
N GLU A 13 17.27 3.67 -5.36
CA GLU A 13 16.26 2.81 -5.97
C GLU A 13 14.89 3.01 -5.33
N VAL A 14 14.84 3.24 -4.01
CA VAL A 14 13.59 3.48 -3.30
C VAL A 14 13.00 4.82 -3.74
N ASN A 15 13.85 5.85 -3.80
CA ASN A 15 13.42 7.17 -4.24
C ASN A 15 12.87 7.13 -5.67
N GLU A 16 13.55 6.42 -6.56
CA GLU A 16 13.12 6.30 -7.94
C GLU A 16 11.77 5.58 -8.03
N LEU A 17 11.59 4.49 -7.30
CA LEU A 17 10.36 3.73 -7.29
C LEU A 17 9.18 4.58 -6.81
N LEU A 18 9.37 5.31 -5.73
CA LEU A 18 8.32 6.17 -5.18
C LEU A 18 7.98 7.33 -6.10
N THR A 19 8.99 7.95 -6.71
CA THR A 19 8.77 9.05 -7.63
C THR A 19 7.97 8.58 -8.84
N LYS A 20 8.33 7.44 -9.40
CA LYS A 20 7.61 6.85 -10.52
C LYS A 20 6.16 6.53 -10.14
N HIS A 21 5.97 5.95 -8.95
CA HIS A 21 4.64 5.61 -8.44
C HIS A 21 3.77 6.86 -8.34
N PHE A 22 4.30 7.92 -7.73
CA PHE A 22 3.58 9.16 -7.56
C PHE A 22 3.15 9.76 -8.90
N ILE A 23 4.09 9.81 -9.86
CA ILE A 23 3.81 10.39 -11.18
C ILE A 23 2.74 9.57 -11.92
N GLU A 24 2.87 8.26 -11.91
CA GLU A 24 1.93 7.39 -12.62
C GLU A 24 0.53 7.44 -12.03
N LEU A 25 0.41 7.45 -10.70
CA LEU A 25 -0.89 7.48 -10.08
C LEU A 25 -1.59 8.83 -10.28
N ARG A 26 -0.86 9.92 -10.21
CA ARG A 26 -1.47 11.22 -10.48
C ARG A 26 -1.93 11.33 -11.93
N ALA A 27 -1.16 10.81 -12.86
CA ALA A 27 -1.54 10.82 -14.28
C ALA A 27 -2.74 9.93 -14.56
N ALA A 28 -2.90 8.84 -13.82
CA ALA A 28 -3.98 7.88 -14.03
C ALA A 28 -5.27 8.23 -13.30
N SER A 29 -5.24 9.20 -12.39
CA SER A 29 -6.39 9.56 -11.57
C SER A 29 -7.00 10.86 -12.08
N PRO A 30 -8.35 10.98 -12.10
CA PRO A 30 -8.99 12.24 -12.44
C PRO A 30 -8.58 13.33 -11.44
N GLU A 31 -8.61 14.57 -11.89
CA GLU A 31 -8.30 15.71 -11.03
C GLU A 31 -9.22 15.69 -9.81
N GLY A 32 -8.62 15.87 -8.64
CA GLY A 32 -9.36 15.84 -7.38
C GLY A 32 -9.53 14.45 -6.77
N SER A 33 -9.19 13.41 -7.51
CA SER A 33 -9.33 12.02 -7.03
C SER A 33 -8.00 11.31 -6.80
N ALA A 34 -6.88 12.01 -6.91
CA ALA A 34 -5.56 11.44 -6.67
C ALA A 34 -5.22 11.57 -5.18
N HIS A 35 -5.14 10.44 -4.49
CA HIS A 35 -4.88 10.40 -3.06
C HIS A 35 -3.49 9.86 -2.73
N VAL A 36 -2.59 9.83 -3.71
CA VAL A 36 -1.23 9.34 -3.53
C VAL A 36 -0.39 10.39 -2.79
N LEU A 37 0.47 9.92 -1.88
CA LEU A 37 1.35 10.80 -1.11
C LEU A 37 2.71 10.90 -1.78
N ASP A 38 3.26 12.11 -1.83
CA ASP A 38 4.64 12.31 -2.29
C ASP A 38 5.63 11.99 -1.15
N ILE A 39 6.92 12.04 -1.44
CA ILE A 39 7.93 11.64 -0.46
C ILE A 39 7.87 12.48 0.83
N PRO A 40 7.75 13.82 0.78
CA PRO A 40 7.58 14.57 2.04
C PRO A 40 6.34 14.16 2.81
N GLY A 41 5.24 13.84 2.13
CA GLY A 41 4.02 13.39 2.78
C GLY A 41 4.18 12.05 3.49
N LEU A 42 5.15 11.23 3.06
CA LEU A 42 5.42 9.93 3.68
C LEU A 42 6.27 10.04 4.95
N LYS A 43 6.81 11.21 5.26
CA LYS A 43 7.73 11.38 6.39
C LYS A 43 7.05 11.87 7.65
N VAL A 44 5.72 11.84 7.72
CA VAL A 44 5.00 12.29 8.92
C VAL A 44 4.86 11.14 9.92
N SER A 45 4.71 11.49 11.21
CA SER A 45 4.75 10.51 12.31
C SER A 45 3.61 9.50 12.29
N SER A 46 2.46 9.84 11.67
CA SER A 46 1.32 8.93 11.59
C SER A 46 1.47 7.88 10.50
N ILE A 47 2.61 7.84 9.83
CA ILE A 47 2.85 6.97 8.67
C ILE A 47 4.14 6.21 8.88
N LYS A 48 4.09 4.90 8.59
CA LYS A 48 5.28 4.07 8.48
C LYS A 48 5.43 3.62 7.05
N PHE A 49 6.64 3.69 6.55
CA PHE A 49 6.99 3.27 5.20
C PHE A 49 8.02 2.15 5.26
N TRP A 50 7.85 1.13 4.44
CA TRP A 50 8.85 0.07 4.29
C TRP A 50 9.21 -0.12 2.84
N SER A 51 10.51 -0.31 2.58
CA SER A 51 10.99 -0.88 1.34
C SER A 51 11.21 -2.38 1.57
N LEU A 52 10.94 -3.17 0.56
CA LEU A 52 10.97 -4.63 0.66
C LEU A 52 11.98 -5.18 -0.33
N TRP A 53 12.87 -6.03 0.15
CA TRP A 53 14.03 -6.49 -0.61
C TRP A 53 14.09 -8.01 -0.64
N LYS A 54 14.50 -8.55 -1.78
CA LYS A 54 14.71 -9.98 -1.93
C LYS A 54 16.06 -10.17 -2.61
N ASN A 55 17.01 -10.85 -1.92
CA ASN A 55 18.35 -11.08 -2.43
C ASN A 55 19.01 -9.77 -2.89
N ASP A 56 18.93 -8.75 -2.07
CA ASP A 56 19.49 -7.42 -2.30
C ASP A 56 18.88 -6.66 -3.48
N LYS A 57 17.77 -7.13 -3.99
CA LYS A 57 17.03 -6.43 -5.05
C LYS A 57 15.75 -5.83 -4.49
N LEU A 58 15.45 -4.60 -4.87
CA LEU A 58 14.23 -3.93 -4.44
C LEU A 58 13.02 -4.61 -5.05
N LEU A 59 12.20 -5.21 -4.22
CA LEU A 59 11.00 -5.93 -4.63
C LEU A 59 9.79 -5.00 -4.71
N GLY A 60 9.68 -4.07 -3.78
CA GLY A 60 8.56 -3.16 -3.72
C GLY A 60 8.55 -2.33 -2.47
N CYS A 61 7.43 -1.68 -2.22
CA CYS A 61 7.27 -0.84 -1.05
C CYS A 61 5.81 -0.80 -0.60
N GLY A 62 5.59 -0.23 0.57
CA GLY A 62 4.25 0.00 1.06
C GLY A 62 4.25 0.91 2.28
N VAL A 63 3.10 1.48 2.53
CA VAL A 63 2.88 2.46 3.60
C VAL A 63 1.73 2.01 4.47
N LEU A 64 1.89 2.19 5.78
CA LEU A 64 0.80 2.05 6.74
C LEU A 64 0.57 3.40 7.39
N LYS A 65 -0.64 3.92 7.22
CA LYS A 65 -1.09 5.13 7.90
C LYS A 65 -1.97 4.72 9.06
N PHE A 66 -1.67 5.21 10.26
CA PHE A 66 -2.49 4.91 11.43
C PHE A 66 -3.75 5.77 11.41
N LEU A 67 -4.92 5.15 11.33
CA LEU A 67 -6.20 5.84 11.41
C LEU A 67 -6.66 5.95 12.85
N ASN A 68 -6.37 4.92 13.65
CA ASN A 68 -6.51 4.91 15.09
C ASN A 68 -5.64 3.79 15.63
N ASP A 69 -5.83 3.40 16.90
CA ASP A 69 -4.93 2.44 17.57
C ASP A 69 -4.93 1.05 16.92
N ASP A 70 -6.01 0.64 16.29
CA ASP A 70 -6.11 -0.71 15.72
C ASP A 70 -6.56 -0.74 14.26
N HIS A 71 -6.75 0.42 13.62
CA HIS A 71 -7.17 0.49 12.21
C HIS A 71 -6.13 1.27 11.41
N GLY A 72 -5.58 0.65 10.38
CA GLY A 72 -4.60 1.28 9.50
C GLY A 72 -5.07 1.31 8.06
N GLU A 73 -4.45 2.18 7.29
CA GLU A 73 -4.69 2.28 5.85
C GLU A 73 -3.38 1.96 5.13
N PHE A 74 -3.42 0.99 4.20
CA PHE A 74 -2.30 0.79 3.29
C PHE A 74 -2.36 1.80 2.17
N LYS A 75 -1.23 2.41 1.90
CA LYS A 75 -1.08 3.38 0.80
C LYS A 75 0.23 3.08 0.07
N SER A 76 0.35 3.59 -1.14
CA SER A 76 1.59 3.54 -1.92
C SER A 76 2.20 2.15 -2.02
N ILE A 77 1.34 1.12 -2.11
CA ILE A 77 1.83 -0.24 -2.34
C ILE A 77 2.25 -0.33 -3.79
N ARG A 78 3.50 -0.73 -3.99
CA ARG A 78 4.05 -0.86 -5.34
C ARG A 78 5.01 -2.03 -5.41
N VAL A 79 4.82 -2.87 -6.42
CA VAL A 79 5.78 -3.92 -6.75
C VAL A 79 6.69 -3.36 -7.84
N HIS A 80 7.99 -3.55 -7.69
CA HIS A 80 8.96 -3.10 -8.69
C HIS A 80 8.64 -3.76 -10.03
N ASP A 81 8.75 -3.00 -11.12
CA ASP A 81 8.36 -3.47 -12.45
C ASP A 81 8.98 -4.82 -12.82
N ASN A 82 10.23 -5.06 -12.40
CA ASN A 82 10.93 -6.31 -12.71
C ASN A 82 10.34 -7.51 -11.99
N PHE A 83 9.46 -7.31 -11.00
CA PHE A 83 8.94 -8.38 -10.15
C PHE A 83 7.42 -8.46 -10.16
N ARG A 84 6.75 -7.84 -11.13
CA ARG A 84 5.28 -7.80 -11.15
C ARG A 84 4.61 -9.14 -11.47
N LYS A 85 5.40 -10.16 -11.83
CA LYS A 85 4.88 -11.49 -12.12
C LYS A 85 5.24 -12.43 -10.98
N SER A 86 4.72 -13.65 -11.01
CA SER A 86 5.09 -14.74 -10.09
C SER A 86 4.68 -14.49 -8.63
N ASN A 87 3.49 -13.90 -8.42
CA ASN A 87 2.91 -13.74 -7.09
C ASN A 87 3.72 -12.82 -6.15
N ASN A 88 4.60 -12.00 -6.68
CA ASN A 88 5.37 -11.09 -5.85
C ASN A 88 4.50 -10.03 -5.20
N GLY A 89 3.40 -9.61 -5.86
CA GLY A 89 2.46 -8.69 -5.26
C GLY A 89 1.83 -9.24 -3.99
N ILE A 90 1.42 -10.51 -4.04
CA ILE A 90 0.84 -11.19 -2.87
C ILE A 90 1.86 -11.22 -1.75
N LYS A 91 3.12 -11.54 -2.06
CA LYS A 91 4.18 -11.59 -1.06
C LYS A 91 4.44 -10.23 -0.42
N VAL A 92 4.41 -9.16 -1.21
CA VAL A 92 4.56 -7.81 -0.70
C VAL A 92 3.44 -7.49 0.29
N ILE A 93 2.20 -7.75 -0.09
CA ILE A 93 1.06 -7.46 0.77
C ILE A 93 1.09 -8.30 2.04
N GLU A 94 1.39 -9.59 1.92
CA GLU A 94 1.48 -10.46 3.10
C GLU A 94 2.56 -9.98 4.06
N HIS A 95 3.69 -9.54 3.54
CA HIS A 95 4.77 -9.03 4.38
C HIS A 95 4.35 -7.74 5.08
N LEU A 96 3.65 -6.85 4.36
CA LEU A 96 3.15 -5.61 4.96
C LEU A 96 2.09 -5.89 6.03
N ILE A 97 1.24 -6.89 5.81
CA ILE A 97 0.26 -7.30 6.82
C ILE A 97 0.98 -7.79 8.07
N ASP A 98 2.06 -8.57 7.91
CA ASP A 98 2.84 -9.03 9.06
C ASP A 98 3.43 -7.85 9.84
N GLN A 99 3.91 -6.81 9.15
CA GLN A 99 4.39 -5.62 9.83
C GLN A 99 3.27 -4.91 10.60
N ALA A 100 2.09 -4.82 9.99
CA ALA A 100 0.94 -4.19 10.64
C ALA A 100 0.52 -4.98 11.89
N LYS A 101 0.55 -6.31 11.82
CA LYS A 101 0.22 -7.14 12.99
C LYS A 101 1.19 -6.89 14.14
N LYS A 102 2.47 -6.72 13.85
CA LYS A 102 3.47 -6.42 14.87
C LYS A 102 3.20 -5.09 15.56
N LEU A 103 2.45 -4.21 14.92
CA LEU A 103 2.06 -2.91 15.47
C LEU A 103 0.66 -2.94 16.08
N ASN A 104 0.10 -4.13 16.28
CA ASN A 104 -1.21 -4.34 16.89
C ASN A 104 -2.37 -3.78 16.08
N ILE A 105 -2.19 -3.63 14.79
CA ILE A 105 -3.28 -3.25 13.87
C ILE A 105 -4.16 -4.48 13.65
N LYS A 106 -5.47 -4.26 13.70
CA LYS A 106 -6.45 -5.35 13.56
C LYS A 106 -7.26 -5.27 12.28
N ARG A 107 -7.32 -4.10 11.66
CA ARG A 107 -8.03 -3.89 10.40
C ARG A 107 -7.21 -3.01 9.48
N ILE A 108 -7.12 -3.41 8.22
CA ILE A 108 -6.46 -2.62 7.18
C ILE A 108 -7.50 -2.25 6.14
N SER A 109 -7.51 -0.99 5.73
CA SER A 109 -8.37 -0.51 4.66
C SER A 109 -7.52 0.12 3.57
N ILE A 110 -8.04 0.13 2.35
CA ILE A 110 -7.34 0.60 1.17
C ILE A 110 -8.31 1.41 0.32
N GLU A 111 -7.84 2.54 -0.19
CA GLU A 111 -8.52 3.26 -1.25
C GLU A 111 -7.70 3.07 -2.52
N THR A 112 -8.35 2.69 -3.62
CA THR A 112 -7.69 2.56 -4.91
C THR A 112 -8.60 3.11 -6.00
N GLY A 113 -8.06 3.31 -7.20
CA GLY A 113 -8.84 3.87 -8.30
C GLY A 113 -9.82 2.88 -8.88
N ALA A 114 -10.91 3.41 -9.44
CA ALA A 114 -11.91 2.61 -10.14
C ALA A 114 -11.55 2.39 -11.60
N GLY A 115 -10.62 3.16 -12.15
CA GLY A 115 -10.25 3.11 -13.55
C GLY A 115 -9.48 1.86 -13.94
N ARG A 116 -9.31 1.70 -15.25
CA ARG A 116 -8.68 0.51 -15.81
C ARG A 116 -7.22 0.35 -15.38
N PHE A 117 -6.51 1.46 -15.20
CA PHE A 117 -5.11 1.43 -14.75
C PHE A 117 -4.97 0.69 -13.42
N PHE A 118 -5.98 0.80 -12.55
CA PHE A 118 -5.94 0.23 -11.21
C PHE A 118 -6.50 -1.19 -11.13
N GLU A 119 -6.95 -1.76 -12.24
CA GLU A 119 -7.54 -3.09 -12.23
C GLU A 119 -6.59 -4.17 -11.68
N PRO A 120 -5.31 -4.19 -12.05
CA PRO A 120 -4.40 -5.18 -11.48
C PRO A 120 -4.28 -5.05 -9.97
N ALA A 121 -4.26 -3.81 -9.44
CA ALA A 121 -4.19 -3.59 -8.00
C ALA A 121 -5.46 -4.11 -7.32
N ARG A 122 -6.63 -3.82 -7.89
CA ARG A 122 -7.89 -4.32 -7.32
C ARG A 122 -7.94 -5.84 -7.27
N LYS A 123 -7.46 -6.50 -8.33
CA LYS A 123 -7.40 -7.96 -8.36
C LYS A 123 -6.46 -8.50 -7.30
N LEU A 124 -5.31 -7.84 -7.14
CA LEU A 124 -4.33 -8.25 -6.15
C LEU A 124 -4.91 -8.17 -4.74
N PHE A 125 -5.59 -7.07 -4.41
CA PHE A 125 -6.18 -6.90 -3.09
C PHE A 125 -7.26 -7.94 -2.83
N LYS A 126 -8.10 -8.23 -3.82
CA LYS A 126 -9.12 -9.26 -3.68
C LYS A 126 -8.51 -10.63 -3.48
N ASN A 127 -7.41 -10.92 -4.18
CA ASN A 127 -6.69 -12.19 -4.02
C ASN A 127 -6.05 -12.30 -2.64
N CYS A 128 -5.84 -11.19 -1.95
CA CYS A 128 -5.36 -11.17 -0.58
C CYS A 128 -6.51 -11.08 0.42
N ASN A 129 -7.74 -11.34 -0.04
CA ASN A 129 -8.95 -11.41 0.78
C ASN A 129 -9.42 -10.07 1.34
N PHE A 130 -9.11 -8.98 0.66
CA PHE A 130 -9.73 -7.70 0.95
C PHE A 130 -11.14 -7.69 0.33
N GLU A 131 -12.10 -7.11 1.02
CA GLU A 131 -13.50 -7.04 0.60
C GLU A 131 -13.92 -5.60 0.38
N LEU A 132 -14.85 -5.39 -0.53
CA LEU A 132 -15.40 -4.05 -0.78
C LEU A 132 -16.04 -3.51 0.49
N CYS A 133 -15.85 -2.22 0.74
CA CYS A 133 -16.44 -1.55 1.89
C CYS A 133 -16.85 -0.13 1.52
N LYS A 134 -17.48 0.56 2.48
CA LYS A 134 -17.82 1.98 2.33
C LYS A 134 -16.57 2.84 2.54
N PRO A 135 -16.59 4.11 2.11
CA PRO A 135 -15.49 5.01 2.41
C PRO A 135 -15.19 5.03 3.91
N PHE A 136 -13.91 5.11 4.23
CA PHE A 136 -13.43 5.13 5.60
C PHE A 136 -12.62 6.40 5.86
N ALA A 137 -12.29 6.67 7.11
CA ALA A 137 -11.56 7.86 7.52
C ALA A 137 -12.27 9.11 7.00
N HIS A 138 -11.55 10.01 6.33
CA HIS A 138 -12.12 11.24 5.79
C HIS A 138 -12.58 11.11 4.33
N TYR A 139 -12.47 9.91 3.75
CA TYR A 139 -12.89 9.71 2.37
C TYR A 139 -14.41 9.83 2.23
N LYS A 140 -14.83 10.27 1.05
CA LYS A 140 -16.24 10.39 0.68
C LYS A 140 -16.52 9.50 -0.51
N GLU A 141 -17.79 9.22 -0.76
CA GLU A 141 -18.18 8.51 -1.97
C GLU A 141 -17.64 9.26 -3.19
N ASP A 142 -16.97 8.50 -4.06
CA ASP A 142 -16.35 9.05 -5.26
C ASP A 142 -16.41 7.95 -6.32
N PRO A 143 -17.04 8.20 -7.49
CA PRO A 143 -17.12 7.20 -8.54
C PRO A 143 -15.75 6.78 -9.08
N ASN A 144 -14.71 7.56 -8.80
CA ASN A 144 -13.35 7.28 -9.24
C ASN A 144 -12.55 6.47 -8.21
N SER A 145 -13.15 6.12 -7.07
CA SER A 145 -12.47 5.39 -6.01
C SER A 145 -13.22 4.13 -5.61
N ILE A 146 -12.45 3.13 -5.23
CA ILE A 146 -12.94 1.86 -4.67
C ILE A 146 -12.32 1.71 -3.29
N TYR A 147 -13.12 1.27 -2.32
CA TYR A 147 -12.68 1.09 -0.95
C TYR A 147 -12.74 -0.37 -0.57
N LEU A 148 -11.68 -0.85 0.06
CA LEU A 148 -11.54 -2.26 0.44
C LEU A 148 -11.04 -2.34 1.87
N THR A 149 -11.40 -3.43 2.55
CA THR A 149 -11.00 -3.62 3.94
C THR A 149 -10.76 -5.09 4.22
N LYS A 150 -9.92 -5.35 5.21
CA LYS A 150 -9.63 -6.69 5.65
C LYS A 150 -9.37 -6.68 7.16
N LEU A 151 -10.01 -7.59 7.86
CA LEU A 151 -9.70 -7.81 9.26
C LEU A 151 -8.47 -8.71 9.32
N ILE A 152 -7.40 -8.22 9.95
CA ILE A 152 -6.17 -8.99 10.11
C ILE A 152 -6.10 -9.45 11.56
N ASN A 153 -6.04 -10.77 11.72
CA ASN A 153 -6.15 -11.33 13.04
C ASN A 153 -4.77 -11.68 13.60
N ASN A 154 -4.50 -11.23 14.80
CA ASN A 154 -3.23 -11.51 15.46
C ASN A 154 -3.27 -12.76 16.30
N ASP A 155 -4.41 -13.38 16.35
CA ASP A 155 -4.51 -14.54 17.15
C ASP A 155 -3.73 -15.62 16.52
N ASN A 156 -3.02 -16.06 17.09
CA ASN A 156 -2.51 -17.10 16.57
C ASN A 156 -2.81 -18.12 17.17
N ASN A 157 -3.39 -18.10 17.10
CA ASN A 157 -3.87 -18.81 17.86
C ASN A 157 -4.29 -19.67 17.40
#